data_98dbf4cc6b37bd34cace77a646b4a753
#
_entry.id   98dbf4cc6b37bd34cace77a646b4a753
#
_cell.length_a   1.000
_cell.length_b   1.000
_cell.length_c   1.000
_cell.angle_alpha   90.00
_cell.angle_beta   90.00
_cell.angle_gamma   90.00
#
_symmetry.space_group_name_H-M   'P 1'
#
loop_
_entity.id
_entity.type
_entity.pdbx_description
1 polymer ?
#
loop_
_entity_poly.entity_id
_entity_poly.type
_entity_poly.pdbx_seq_one_letter_code
_entity_poly.pdbx_strand_id
1 'polypeptide(L)'
;MQFDWRAIFGPTLTAATALVALAVDHLLFAVANPAPLFVCIVALAGSLSGLRSSLISAALALAFTALILMVRGTPVYAAASDFARFGMLAVAVIGTAVLTGLLRKRLVDTLAWERRHHATAERLSAALDQVDIGIVLLDSDTRAEFINRAFRDTFALPDEKADSKPPFIALMYHGRDTGAWEMPEDELSDFIAQRTELMRAGDSTPININLRDGQVLRFSCTALPDGGRMLSYTPVTELVRHTDDPARAEHFRAMRSKRLLGPFQSLRAAE
;
A
#
# COMPACT_ATOMS: atom_id res chain seq x y z
N MET A 1 -11.31 -17.22 -22.06
CA MET A 1 -10.20 -16.52 -22.72
C MET A 1 -10.67 -15.10 -23.02
N GLN A 2 -10.32 -14.12 -22.19
CA GLN A 2 -10.58 -12.72 -22.50
C GLN A 2 -9.57 -12.31 -23.56
N PHE A 3 -10.07 -11.97 -24.75
CA PHE A 3 -9.28 -11.51 -25.88
C PHE A 3 -8.68 -10.15 -25.53
N ASP A 4 -7.36 -10.09 -25.35
CA ASP A 4 -6.66 -8.87 -24.94
C ASP A 4 -6.46 -7.95 -26.14
N TRP A 5 -7.46 -7.13 -26.44
CA TRP A 5 -7.47 -6.13 -27.53
C TRP A 5 -6.22 -5.25 -27.55
N ARG A 6 -5.67 -5.04 -26.35
CA ARG A 6 -4.47 -4.22 -26.18
C ARG A 6 -3.23 -4.85 -26.80
N ALA A 7 -3.13 -6.18 -26.81
CA ALA A 7 -1.98 -6.88 -27.39
C ALA A 7 -1.90 -6.75 -28.91
N ILE A 8 -3.04 -6.57 -29.58
CA ILE A 8 -3.16 -6.49 -31.03
C ILE A 8 -3.08 -5.05 -31.54
N PHE A 9 -3.45 -4.08 -30.71
CA PHE A 9 -3.55 -2.67 -31.11
C PHE A 9 -2.22 -2.11 -31.66
N GLY A 10 -1.09 -2.38 -31.03
CA GLY A 10 0.22 -1.92 -31.49
C GLY A 10 0.61 -2.47 -32.88
N PRO A 11 0.63 -3.80 -33.08
CA PRO A 11 0.93 -4.39 -34.40
C PRO A 11 -0.03 -3.95 -35.51
N THR A 12 -1.33 -3.84 -35.24
CA THR A 12 -2.31 -3.39 -36.23
C THR A 12 -2.08 -1.92 -36.62
N LEU A 13 -1.79 -1.06 -35.64
CA LEU A 13 -1.44 0.33 -35.94
C LEU A 13 -0.17 0.44 -36.78
N THR A 14 0.85 -0.35 -36.47
CA THR A 14 2.11 -0.38 -37.24
C THR A 14 1.88 -0.87 -38.66
N ALA A 15 1.09 -1.93 -38.85
CA ALA A 15 0.74 -2.44 -40.17
C ALA A 15 -0.08 -1.42 -41.00
N ALA A 16 -1.06 -0.76 -40.36
CA ALA A 16 -1.86 0.29 -41.01
C ALA A 16 -0.99 1.44 -41.45
N THR A 17 -0.06 1.90 -40.64
CA THR A 17 0.86 3.00 -41.00
C THR A 17 1.83 2.59 -42.09
N ALA A 18 2.31 1.34 -42.07
CA ALA A 18 3.14 0.83 -43.16
C ALA A 18 2.40 0.84 -44.49
N LEU A 19 1.12 0.44 -44.50
CA LEU A 19 0.27 0.49 -45.70
C LEU A 19 0.00 1.92 -46.15
N VAL A 20 -0.26 2.84 -45.24
CA VAL A 20 -0.44 4.28 -45.57
C VAL A 20 0.84 4.86 -46.12
N ALA A 21 1.99 4.58 -45.53
CA ALA A 21 3.29 5.04 -46.01
C ALA A 21 3.58 4.53 -47.43
N LEU A 22 3.24 3.28 -47.73
CA LEU A 22 3.37 2.71 -49.07
C LEU A 22 2.43 3.35 -50.08
N ALA A 23 1.20 3.60 -49.70
CA ALA A 23 0.21 4.28 -50.54
C ALA A 23 0.62 5.73 -50.87
N VAL A 24 1.12 6.48 -49.90
CA VAL A 24 1.62 7.83 -50.08
C VAL A 24 2.85 7.84 -51.00
N ASP A 25 3.78 6.90 -50.81
CA ASP A 25 4.98 6.75 -51.64
C ASP A 25 4.65 6.46 -53.10
N HIS A 26 3.58 5.69 -53.34
CA HIS A 26 3.20 5.26 -54.67
C HIS A 26 2.26 6.24 -55.41
N LEU A 27 1.38 6.97 -54.68
CA LEU A 27 0.31 7.76 -55.24
C LEU A 27 0.56 9.29 -55.25
N LEU A 28 1.33 9.79 -54.27
CA LEU A 28 1.44 11.23 -54.03
C LEU A 28 2.86 11.76 -54.25
N PHE A 29 3.83 11.29 -53.52
CA PHE A 29 5.24 11.70 -53.62
C PHE A 29 6.15 10.68 -52.91
N ALA A 30 7.41 10.60 -53.40
CA ALA A 30 8.39 9.72 -52.78
C ALA A 30 8.68 10.12 -51.31
N VAL A 31 8.33 9.27 -50.36
CA VAL A 31 8.62 9.51 -48.96
C VAL A 31 10.11 9.35 -48.72
N ALA A 32 10.79 10.46 -48.45
CA ALA A 32 12.26 10.46 -48.33
C ALA A 32 12.77 9.63 -47.16
N ASN A 33 12.07 9.63 -46.00
CA ASN A 33 12.45 8.85 -44.83
C ASN A 33 11.24 8.55 -43.93
N PRO A 34 10.67 7.33 -43.93
CA PRO A 34 9.57 6.93 -43.06
C PRO A 34 10.02 6.55 -41.62
N ALA A 35 11.35 6.50 -41.35
CA ALA A 35 11.92 6.06 -40.10
C ALA A 35 11.37 6.75 -38.85
N PRO A 36 11.23 8.11 -38.79
CA PRO A 36 10.68 8.78 -37.62
C PRO A 36 9.26 8.35 -37.26
N LEU A 37 8.41 8.10 -38.28
CA LEU A 37 7.03 7.64 -38.06
C LEU A 37 7.00 6.28 -37.39
N PHE A 38 7.86 5.34 -37.83
CA PHE A 38 7.92 4.01 -37.19
C PHE A 38 8.41 4.08 -35.77
N VAL A 39 9.39 4.92 -35.43
CA VAL A 39 9.84 5.10 -34.04
C VAL A 39 8.69 5.62 -33.17
N CYS A 40 7.95 6.64 -33.64
CA CYS A 40 6.80 7.17 -32.88
C CYS A 40 5.71 6.11 -32.67
N ILE A 41 5.39 5.30 -33.67
CA ILE A 41 4.35 4.29 -33.57
C ILE A 41 4.77 3.15 -32.65
N VAL A 42 6.02 2.71 -32.69
CA VAL A 42 6.56 1.71 -31.81
C VAL A 42 6.59 2.23 -30.37
N ALA A 43 6.92 3.50 -30.16
CA ALA A 43 6.81 4.15 -28.85
C ALA A 43 5.36 4.16 -28.34
N LEU A 44 4.40 4.50 -29.19
CA LEU A 44 2.97 4.49 -28.88
C LEU A 44 2.49 3.06 -28.57
N ALA A 45 2.88 2.08 -29.35
CA ALA A 45 2.57 0.67 -29.13
C ALA A 45 3.11 0.18 -27.76
N GLY A 46 4.34 0.57 -27.41
CA GLY A 46 4.96 0.24 -26.12
C GLY A 46 4.23 0.88 -24.95
N SER A 47 3.85 2.15 -25.07
CA SER A 47 3.15 2.88 -24.03
C SER A 47 1.71 2.38 -23.80
N LEU A 48 1.01 1.93 -24.82
CA LEU A 48 -0.39 1.47 -24.75
C LEU A 48 -0.54 -0.02 -24.50
N SER A 49 0.32 -0.87 -25.10
CA SER A 49 0.12 -2.31 -25.15
C SER A 49 1.22 -3.12 -24.43
N GLY A 50 2.34 -2.49 -24.09
CA GLY A 50 3.45 -3.09 -23.36
C GLY A 50 4.52 -3.76 -24.24
N LEU A 51 5.50 -4.41 -23.57
CA LEU A 51 6.74 -4.86 -24.19
C LEU A 51 6.55 -5.84 -25.37
N ARG A 52 5.64 -6.83 -25.23
CA ARG A 52 5.41 -7.82 -26.29
C ARG A 52 4.86 -7.19 -27.56
N SER A 53 3.87 -6.33 -27.42
CA SER A 53 3.25 -5.62 -28.55
C SER A 53 4.23 -4.66 -29.21
N SER A 54 5.05 -3.94 -28.45
CA SER A 54 6.03 -3.01 -29.01
C SER A 54 7.16 -3.74 -29.75
N LEU A 55 7.61 -4.90 -29.27
CA LEU A 55 8.60 -5.72 -29.99
C LEU A 55 8.05 -6.28 -31.30
N ILE A 56 6.79 -6.74 -31.32
CA ILE A 56 6.13 -7.19 -32.56
C ILE A 56 6.01 -6.00 -33.56
N SER A 57 5.60 -4.82 -33.07
CA SER A 57 5.53 -3.60 -33.85
C SER A 57 6.89 -3.17 -34.40
N ALA A 58 7.95 -3.30 -33.58
CA ALA A 58 9.32 -3.05 -33.99
C ALA A 58 9.77 -4.01 -35.11
N ALA A 59 9.50 -5.30 -34.96
CA ALA A 59 9.80 -6.31 -35.97
C ALA A 59 9.07 -6.05 -37.30
N LEU A 60 7.78 -5.66 -37.25
CA LEU A 60 7.00 -5.29 -38.43
C LEU A 60 7.55 -4.04 -39.09
N ALA A 61 7.92 -3.01 -38.37
CA ALA A 61 8.51 -1.78 -38.90
C ALA A 61 9.85 -2.05 -39.58
N LEU A 62 10.71 -2.89 -39.01
CA LEU A 62 11.98 -3.26 -39.59
C LEU A 62 11.80 -4.14 -40.83
N ALA A 63 10.88 -5.11 -40.79
CA ALA A 63 10.59 -5.96 -41.98
C ALA A 63 10.06 -5.14 -43.16
N PHE A 64 9.18 -4.16 -42.88
CA PHE A 64 8.66 -3.25 -43.91
C PHE A 64 9.76 -2.36 -44.47
N THR A 65 10.64 -1.81 -43.67
CA THR A 65 11.77 -0.99 -44.11
C THR A 65 12.74 -1.81 -44.97
N ALA A 66 13.04 -3.04 -44.56
CA ALA A 66 13.88 -3.96 -45.34
C ALA A 66 13.25 -4.30 -46.70
N LEU A 67 11.93 -4.52 -46.75
CA LEU A 67 11.21 -4.77 -47.99
C LEU A 67 11.30 -3.58 -48.97
N ILE A 68 11.12 -2.37 -48.46
CA ILE A 68 11.28 -1.14 -49.32
C ILE A 68 12.69 -1.03 -49.89
N LEU A 69 13.71 -1.30 -49.07
CA LEU A 69 15.10 -1.27 -49.55
C LEU A 69 15.37 -2.32 -50.62
N MET A 70 14.80 -3.52 -50.52
CA MET A 70 14.92 -4.55 -51.54
C MET A 70 14.20 -4.20 -52.86
N VAL A 71 12.99 -3.62 -52.74
CA VAL A 71 12.19 -3.29 -53.95
C VAL A 71 12.77 -2.08 -54.74
N ARG A 72 13.36 -1.10 -54.06
CA ARG A 72 13.93 0.10 -54.68
C ARG A 72 15.26 -0.12 -55.41
N GLY A 73 15.91 -1.29 -55.23
CA GLY A 73 17.10 -1.70 -55.96
C GLY A 73 18.24 -0.64 -55.93
N THR A 74 18.86 -0.47 -54.77
CA THR A 74 19.91 0.56 -54.62
C THR A 74 21.17 0.20 -55.40
N PRO A 75 21.83 1.12 -56.12
CA PRO A 75 23.11 0.85 -56.78
C PRO A 75 24.21 0.48 -55.76
N VAL A 76 25.10 -0.42 -56.17
CA VAL A 76 26.14 -1.06 -55.31
C VAL A 76 26.94 -0.08 -54.43
N TYR A 77 27.13 1.16 -54.85
CA TYR A 77 27.84 2.20 -54.09
C TYR A 77 27.00 2.88 -52.97
N ALA A 78 25.68 2.81 -53.05
CA ALA A 78 24.79 3.33 -52.04
C ALA A 78 24.52 2.30 -50.92
N ALA A 79 24.80 1.03 -51.15
CA ALA A 79 24.47 -0.07 -50.25
C ALA A 79 25.11 0.07 -48.83
N ALA A 80 26.36 0.54 -48.76
CA ALA A 80 27.04 0.67 -47.44
C ALA A 80 26.40 1.75 -46.56
N SER A 81 25.98 2.88 -47.12
CA SER A 81 25.30 3.97 -46.41
C SER A 81 23.87 3.55 -45.98
N ASP A 82 23.19 2.75 -46.79
CA ASP A 82 21.85 2.30 -46.54
C ASP A 82 21.82 1.20 -45.47
N PHE A 83 22.83 0.31 -45.45
CA PHE A 83 23.02 -0.65 -44.32
C PHE A 83 23.29 0.06 -42.99
N ALA A 84 24.11 1.12 -42.96
CA ALA A 84 24.35 1.90 -41.78
C ALA A 84 23.08 2.61 -41.28
N ARG A 85 22.30 3.21 -42.18
CA ARG A 85 21.01 3.85 -41.88
C ARG A 85 19.99 2.84 -41.32
N PHE A 86 19.90 1.66 -41.96
CA PHE A 86 19.03 0.58 -41.45
C PHE A 86 19.47 0.07 -40.07
N GLY A 87 20.78 -0.08 -39.85
CA GLY A 87 21.31 -0.43 -38.53
C GLY A 87 20.97 0.61 -37.47
N MET A 88 21.12 1.90 -37.74
CA MET A 88 20.74 2.98 -36.84
C MET A 88 19.23 2.97 -36.55
N LEU A 89 18.40 2.75 -37.56
CA LEU A 89 16.95 2.63 -37.40
C LEU A 89 16.61 1.41 -36.51
N ALA A 90 17.24 0.26 -36.74
CA ALA A 90 17.01 -0.93 -35.96
C ALA A 90 17.33 -0.71 -34.49
N VAL A 91 18.47 -0.07 -34.19
CA VAL A 91 18.84 0.28 -32.80
C VAL A 91 17.82 1.25 -32.20
N ALA A 92 17.40 2.27 -32.92
CA ALA A 92 16.43 3.26 -32.44
C ALA A 92 15.06 2.61 -32.16
N VAL A 93 14.56 1.81 -33.09
CA VAL A 93 13.23 1.17 -32.99
C VAL A 93 13.21 0.11 -31.86
N ILE A 94 14.23 -0.75 -31.79
CA ILE A 94 14.34 -1.76 -30.75
C ILE A 94 14.57 -1.10 -29.38
N GLY A 95 15.47 -0.13 -29.30
CA GLY A 95 15.73 0.63 -28.07
C GLY A 95 14.47 1.31 -27.55
N THR A 96 13.71 1.97 -28.43
CA THR A 96 12.44 2.61 -28.09
C THR A 96 11.40 1.56 -27.63
N ALA A 97 11.29 0.43 -28.33
CA ALA A 97 10.38 -0.64 -27.97
C ALA A 97 10.66 -1.20 -26.56
N VAL A 98 11.92 -1.48 -26.28
CA VAL A 98 12.36 -1.98 -24.98
C VAL A 98 12.14 -0.92 -23.89
N LEU A 99 12.58 0.31 -24.11
CA LEU A 99 12.48 1.39 -23.13
C LEU A 99 11.01 1.67 -22.76
N THR A 100 10.16 1.91 -23.75
CA THR A 100 8.74 2.22 -23.52
C THR A 100 7.99 1.04 -22.88
N GLY A 101 8.28 -0.19 -23.32
CA GLY A 101 7.70 -1.39 -22.77
C GLY A 101 8.11 -1.65 -21.31
N LEU A 102 9.38 -1.42 -20.95
CA LEU A 102 9.88 -1.55 -19.57
C LEU A 102 9.34 -0.43 -18.65
N LEU A 103 9.33 0.82 -19.13
CA LEU A 103 8.76 1.94 -18.39
C LEU A 103 7.30 1.70 -18.04
N ARG A 104 6.51 1.25 -19.01
CA ARG A 104 5.13 0.88 -18.77
C ARG A 104 4.99 -0.22 -17.73
N LYS A 105 5.78 -1.29 -17.86
CA LYS A 105 5.75 -2.37 -16.87
C LYS A 105 6.01 -1.86 -15.47
N ARG A 106 7.07 -1.06 -15.29
CA ARG A 106 7.37 -0.45 -13.99
C ARG A 106 6.23 0.41 -13.44
N LEU A 107 5.64 1.27 -14.30
CA LEU A 107 4.49 2.09 -13.92
C LEU A 107 3.29 1.25 -13.45
N VAL A 108 2.93 0.23 -14.21
CA VAL A 108 1.81 -0.66 -13.86
C VAL A 108 2.09 -1.43 -12.56
N ASP A 109 3.33 -1.93 -12.40
CA ASP A 109 3.73 -2.66 -11.20
C ASP A 109 3.71 -1.75 -9.95
N THR A 110 4.20 -0.50 -10.06
CA THR A 110 4.17 0.48 -8.97
C THR A 110 2.73 0.82 -8.56
N LEU A 111 1.86 1.14 -9.53
CA LEU A 111 0.46 1.44 -9.27
C LEU A 111 -0.31 0.23 -8.69
N ALA A 112 0.02 -0.99 -9.13
CA ALA A 112 -0.57 -2.21 -8.57
C ALA A 112 -0.10 -2.45 -7.14
N TRP A 113 1.16 -2.14 -6.83
CA TRP A 113 1.73 -2.23 -5.50
C TRP A 113 1.04 -1.25 -4.54
N GLU A 114 0.93 0.02 -4.92
CA GLU A 114 0.23 1.04 -4.13
C GLU A 114 -1.23 0.65 -3.84
N ARG A 115 -1.97 0.19 -4.84
CA ARG A 115 -3.36 -0.27 -4.66
C ARG A 115 -3.47 -1.45 -3.70
N ARG A 116 -2.54 -2.40 -3.75
CA ARG A 116 -2.53 -3.55 -2.82
C ARG A 116 -2.26 -3.11 -1.39
N HIS A 117 -1.30 -2.19 -1.19
CA HIS A 117 -1.01 -1.66 0.14
C HIS A 117 -2.18 -0.89 0.72
N HIS A 118 -2.83 -0.03 -0.08
CA HIS A 118 -4.04 0.67 0.33
C HIS A 118 -5.16 -0.29 0.73
N ALA A 119 -5.48 -1.26 -0.10
CA ALA A 119 -6.51 -2.25 0.20
C ALA A 119 -6.20 -3.09 1.45
N THR A 120 -4.92 -3.39 1.70
CA THR A 120 -4.51 -4.12 2.91
C THR A 120 -4.64 -3.25 4.16
N ALA A 121 -4.22 -1.98 4.10
CA ALA A 121 -4.37 -1.03 5.19
C ALA A 121 -5.85 -0.79 5.54
N GLU A 122 -6.72 -0.60 4.53
CA GLU A 122 -8.17 -0.45 4.73
C GLU A 122 -8.80 -1.69 5.39
N ARG A 123 -8.40 -2.90 4.96
CA ARG A 123 -8.89 -4.14 5.57
C ARG A 123 -8.43 -4.30 7.01
N LEU A 124 -7.19 -3.93 7.31
CA LEU A 124 -6.66 -3.97 8.67
C LEU A 124 -7.38 -2.96 9.56
N SER A 125 -7.58 -1.74 9.10
CA SER A 125 -8.35 -0.71 9.78
C SER A 125 -9.78 -1.18 10.07
N ALA A 126 -10.48 -1.71 9.07
CA ALA A 126 -11.82 -2.26 9.22
C ALA A 126 -11.86 -3.45 10.20
N ALA A 127 -10.83 -4.29 10.24
CA ALA A 127 -10.74 -5.38 11.21
C ALA A 127 -10.52 -4.87 12.63
N LEU A 128 -9.68 -3.84 12.82
CA LEU A 128 -9.46 -3.21 14.12
C LEU A 128 -10.71 -2.48 14.63
N ASP A 129 -11.56 -1.99 13.73
CA ASP A 129 -12.85 -1.37 14.09
C ASP A 129 -13.91 -2.39 14.58
N GLN A 130 -13.70 -3.68 14.31
CA GLN A 130 -14.58 -4.75 14.83
C GLN A 130 -14.17 -5.27 16.22
N VAL A 131 -13.04 -4.79 16.75
CA VAL A 131 -12.54 -5.23 18.06
C VAL A 131 -13.08 -4.31 19.13
N ASP A 132 -13.61 -4.90 20.22
CA ASP A 132 -14.16 -4.18 21.39
C ASP A 132 -13.06 -3.60 22.32
N ILE A 133 -11.84 -3.46 21.82
CA ILE A 133 -10.70 -2.87 22.52
C ILE A 133 -10.39 -1.54 21.86
N GLY A 134 -10.36 -0.46 22.62
CA GLY A 134 -9.93 0.83 22.14
C GLY A 134 -8.45 0.79 21.72
N ILE A 135 -8.15 1.11 20.45
CA ILE A 135 -6.79 1.08 19.92
C ILE A 135 -6.47 2.45 19.32
N VAL A 136 -5.29 2.98 19.71
CA VAL A 136 -4.72 4.19 19.13
C VAL A 136 -3.29 3.88 18.69
N LEU A 137 -2.97 4.14 17.43
CA LEU A 137 -1.59 4.11 16.94
C LEU A 137 -1.06 5.54 16.90
N LEU A 138 0.10 5.73 17.49
CA LEU A 138 0.82 7.01 17.51
C LEU A 138 2.10 6.89 16.71
N ASP A 139 2.47 7.95 16.01
CA ASP A 139 3.79 8.11 15.40
C ASP A 139 4.88 8.43 16.45
N SER A 140 6.11 8.62 15.99
CA SER A 140 7.25 8.99 16.83
C SER A 140 7.07 10.35 17.54
N ASP A 141 6.25 11.23 16.97
CA ASP A 141 5.93 12.55 17.53
C ASP A 141 4.69 12.53 18.44
N THR A 142 4.22 11.33 18.77
CA THR A 142 3.05 11.10 19.64
C THR A 142 1.73 11.61 19.06
N ARG A 143 1.63 11.74 17.73
CA ARG A 143 0.38 12.07 17.05
C ARG A 143 -0.35 10.79 16.63
N ALA A 144 -1.66 10.82 16.73
CA ALA A 144 -2.47 9.69 16.34
C ALA A 144 -2.49 9.51 14.82
N GLU A 145 -1.99 8.37 14.35
CA GLU A 145 -2.11 7.95 12.95
C GLU A 145 -3.41 7.18 12.70
N PHE A 146 -3.84 6.43 13.70
CA PHE A 146 -5.06 5.65 13.65
C PHE A 146 -5.74 5.60 15.03
N ILE A 147 -7.07 5.73 15.03
CA ILE A 147 -7.92 5.61 16.21
C ILE A 147 -9.12 4.74 15.81
N ASN A 148 -9.25 3.55 16.41
CA ASN A 148 -10.33 2.65 16.05
C ASN A 148 -11.69 3.11 16.63
N ARG A 149 -12.75 2.49 16.12
CA ARG A 149 -14.12 2.80 16.50
C ARG A 149 -14.38 2.59 18.01
N ALA A 150 -13.89 1.50 18.59
CA ALA A 150 -14.10 1.23 20.01
C ALA A 150 -13.54 2.33 20.92
N PHE A 151 -12.39 2.91 20.60
CA PHE A 151 -11.84 4.07 21.30
C PHE A 151 -12.75 5.30 21.14
N ARG A 152 -13.18 5.59 19.90
CA ARG A 152 -14.05 6.75 19.60
C ARG A 152 -15.36 6.66 20.37
N ASP A 153 -15.99 5.49 20.37
CA ASP A 153 -17.25 5.24 21.08
C ASP A 153 -17.07 5.37 22.61
N THR A 154 -15.99 4.80 23.17
CA THR A 154 -15.71 4.84 24.62
C THR A 154 -15.49 6.25 25.15
N PHE A 155 -14.78 7.09 24.39
CA PHE A 155 -14.44 8.45 24.80
C PHE A 155 -15.29 9.53 24.15
N ALA A 156 -16.35 9.17 23.44
CA ALA A 156 -17.21 10.08 22.68
C ALA A 156 -16.40 11.04 21.77
N LEU A 157 -15.36 10.49 21.10
CA LEU A 157 -14.47 11.27 20.24
C LEU A 157 -15.10 11.41 18.84
N PRO A 158 -15.43 12.64 18.39
CA PRO A 158 -15.96 12.87 17.06
C PRO A 158 -14.99 12.42 15.95
N ASP A 159 -15.52 11.90 14.84
CA ASP A 159 -14.73 11.45 13.71
C ASP A 159 -13.82 12.54 13.15
N GLU A 160 -14.30 13.78 13.04
CA GLU A 160 -13.52 14.93 12.59
C GLU A 160 -12.27 15.18 13.45
N LYS A 161 -12.40 15.00 14.79
CA LYS A 161 -11.26 15.12 15.71
C LYS A 161 -10.31 13.93 15.58
N ALA A 162 -10.83 12.73 15.44
CA ALA A 162 -10.01 11.53 15.25
C ALA A 162 -9.19 11.62 13.95
N ASP A 163 -9.81 12.05 12.85
CA ASP A 163 -9.19 12.17 11.52
C ASP A 163 -8.18 13.34 11.43
N SER A 164 -8.25 14.32 12.35
CA SER A 164 -7.29 15.44 12.43
C SER A 164 -5.90 15.04 12.92
N LYS A 165 -5.68 13.75 13.22
CA LYS A 165 -4.43 13.20 13.77
C LYS A 165 -3.96 13.96 15.02
N PRO A 166 -4.80 14.01 16.07
CA PRO A 166 -4.50 14.78 17.26
C PRO A 166 -3.27 14.22 18.00
N PRO A 167 -2.49 15.04 18.70
CA PRO A 167 -1.45 14.56 19.58
C PRO A 167 -2.09 13.81 20.78
N PHE A 168 -1.37 12.85 21.36
CA PHE A 168 -1.85 12.05 22.50
C PHE A 168 -2.39 12.90 23.64
N ILE A 169 -1.70 14.00 23.96
CA ILE A 169 -2.14 14.92 25.02
C ILE A 169 -3.52 15.53 24.74
N ALA A 170 -3.86 15.79 23.48
CA ALA A 170 -5.18 16.31 23.12
C ALA A 170 -6.28 15.26 23.31
N LEU A 171 -5.98 13.97 23.09
CA LEU A 171 -6.91 12.87 23.40
C LEU A 171 -7.16 12.76 24.92
N MET A 172 -6.11 12.95 25.73
CA MET A 172 -6.25 12.95 27.18
C MET A 172 -7.11 14.11 27.67
N TYR A 173 -6.89 15.32 27.13
CA TYR A 173 -7.72 16.48 27.45
C TYR A 173 -9.16 16.34 26.95
N HIS A 174 -9.37 15.67 25.81
CA HIS A 174 -10.71 15.38 25.34
C HIS A 174 -11.46 14.48 26.34
N GLY A 175 -10.83 13.44 26.88
CA GLY A 175 -11.41 12.60 27.92
C GLY A 175 -11.73 13.37 29.21
N ARG A 176 -10.91 14.37 29.57
CA ARG A 176 -11.22 15.31 30.68
C ARG A 176 -12.44 16.14 30.37
N ASP A 177 -12.46 16.79 29.22
CA ASP A 177 -13.53 17.75 28.83
C ASP A 177 -14.88 17.06 28.66
N THR A 178 -14.89 15.78 28.25
CA THR A 178 -16.10 14.95 28.18
C THR A 178 -16.48 14.33 29.52
N GLY A 179 -15.63 14.50 30.55
CA GLY A 179 -15.88 13.93 31.87
C GLY A 179 -15.81 12.41 31.91
N ALA A 180 -15.04 11.78 31.02
CA ALA A 180 -14.91 10.33 30.96
C ALA A 180 -14.20 9.73 32.20
N TRP A 181 -13.30 10.48 32.82
CA TRP A 181 -12.48 10.01 33.94
C TRP A 181 -13.22 10.11 35.28
N GLU A 182 -13.14 9.06 36.09
CA GLU A 182 -13.56 9.08 37.50
C GLU A 182 -12.39 9.54 38.37
N MET A 183 -12.05 10.86 38.30
CA MET A 183 -10.93 11.44 39.03
C MET A 183 -11.24 12.89 39.37
N PRO A 184 -10.80 13.40 40.56
CA PRO A 184 -10.89 14.82 40.91
C PRO A 184 -10.15 15.70 39.90
N GLU A 185 -10.67 16.90 39.66
CA GLU A 185 -10.17 17.79 38.58
C GLU A 185 -8.75 18.31 38.86
N ASP A 186 -8.39 18.47 40.14
CA ASP A 186 -7.07 18.86 40.62
C ASP A 186 -6.01 17.75 40.40
N GLU A 187 -6.37 16.48 40.55
CA GLU A 187 -5.48 15.34 40.33
C GLU A 187 -5.36 15.00 38.82
N LEU A 188 -6.37 15.31 38.03
CA LEU A 188 -6.46 14.91 36.62
C LEU A 188 -5.36 15.55 35.76
N SER A 189 -5.00 16.80 36.01
CA SER A 189 -3.94 17.49 35.26
C SER A 189 -2.57 16.85 35.50
N ASP A 190 -2.27 16.49 36.74
CA ASP A 190 -1.02 15.81 37.09
C ASP A 190 -0.99 14.38 36.52
N PHE A 191 -2.12 13.70 36.55
CA PHE A 191 -2.26 12.38 35.91
C PHE A 191 -1.99 12.45 34.39
N ILE A 192 -2.58 13.42 33.69
CA ILE A 192 -2.35 13.62 32.24
C ILE A 192 -0.88 13.90 31.95
N ALA A 193 -0.24 14.78 32.71
CA ALA A 193 1.16 15.10 32.57
C ALA A 193 2.04 13.86 32.78
N GLN A 194 1.85 13.16 33.89
CA GLN A 194 2.58 11.94 34.21
C GLN A 194 2.40 10.85 33.15
N ARG A 195 1.17 10.61 32.66
CA ARG A 195 0.90 9.62 31.62
C ARG A 195 1.58 9.97 30.30
N THR A 196 1.60 11.24 29.95
CA THR A 196 2.27 11.71 28.73
C THR A 196 3.79 11.49 28.83
N GLU A 197 4.40 11.75 29.96
CA GLU A 197 5.82 11.50 30.21
C GLU A 197 6.17 10.01 30.16
N LEU A 198 5.42 9.16 30.89
CA LEU A 198 5.62 7.72 30.89
C LEU A 198 5.47 7.10 29.51
N MET A 199 4.48 7.55 28.74
CA MET A 199 4.27 7.11 27.37
C MET A 199 5.44 7.52 26.47
N ARG A 200 5.97 8.72 26.59
CA ARG A 200 7.19 9.17 25.87
C ARG A 200 8.42 8.38 26.28
N ALA A 201 8.56 8.07 27.56
CA ALA A 201 9.65 7.23 28.07
C ALA A 201 9.54 5.75 27.63
N GLY A 202 8.43 5.35 27.03
CA GLY A 202 8.21 3.97 26.57
C GLY A 202 7.81 3.00 27.68
N ASP A 203 7.26 3.51 28.78
CA ASP A 203 6.76 2.66 29.86
C ASP A 203 5.56 1.85 29.36
N SER A 204 5.69 0.54 29.44
CA SER A 204 4.68 -0.44 29.03
C SER A 204 3.86 -1.00 30.20
N THR A 205 4.06 -0.49 31.42
CA THR A 205 3.35 -0.97 32.62
C THR A 205 1.84 -0.72 32.48
N PRO A 206 1.01 -1.78 32.48
CA PRO A 206 -0.43 -1.61 32.36
C PRO A 206 -1.00 -0.98 33.63
N ILE A 207 -1.96 -0.05 33.47
CA ILE A 207 -2.72 0.52 34.57
C ILE A 207 -4.21 0.30 34.35
N ASN A 208 -4.98 0.25 35.43
CA ASN A 208 -6.43 0.26 35.37
C ASN A 208 -6.91 1.71 35.55
N ILE A 209 -7.84 2.11 34.71
CA ILE A 209 -8.44 3.43 34.68
C ILE A 209 -9.94 3.26 34.90
N ASN A 210 -10.49 3.93 35.90
CA ASN A 210 -11.92 3.95 36.17
C ASN A 210 -12.57 5.07 35.36
N LEU A 211 -13.62 4.72 34.66
CA LEU A 211 -14.48 5.68 33.96
C LEU A 211 -15.69 6.02 34.83
N ARG A 212 -16.25 7.21 34.64
CA ARG A 212 -17.40 7.71 35.40
C ARG A 212 -18.67 6.86 35.24
N ASP A 213 -18.80 6.13 34.13
CA ASP A 213 -19.89 5.18 33.89
C ASP A 213 -19.75 3.86 34.65
N GLY A 214 -18.70 3.71 35.46
CA GLY A 214 -18.37 2.51 36.22
C GLY A 214 -17.66 1.43 35.45
N GLN A 215 -17.22 1.70 34.22
CA GLN A 215 -16.34 0.81 33.48
C GLN A 215 -14.90 0.94 33.98
N VAL A 216 -14.18 -0.17 33.97
CA VAL A 216 -12.75 -0.22 34.25
C VAL A 216 -12.03 -0.62 32.98
N LEU A 217 -11.16 0.25 32.50
CA LEU A 217 -10.31 0.00 31.33
C LEU A 217 -8.89 -0.33 31.79
N ARG A 218 -8.31 -1.35 31.24
CA ARG A 218 -6.86 -1.59 31.31
C ARG A 218 -6.19 -0.87 30.17
N PHE A 219 -5.42 0.16 30.51
CA PHE A 219 -4.56 0.87 29.56
C PHE A 219 -3.20 0.18 29.47
N SER A 220 -2.68 -0.04 28.27
CA SER A 220 -1.29 -0.43 28.04
C SER A 220 -0.71 0.31 26.83
N CYS A 221 0.61 0.51 26.87
CA CYS A 221 1.38 1.16 25.82
C CYS A 221 2.46 0.19 25.33
N THR A 222 2.54 -0.04 24.03
CA THR A 222 3.55 -0.91 23.40
C THR A 222 4.34 -0.11 22.39
N ALA A 223 5.68 -0.17 22.46
CA ALA A 223 6.55 0.47 21.46
C ALA A 223 6.46 -0.29 20.12
N LEU A 224 6.40 0.46 19.03
CA LEU A 224 6.44 -0.07 17.67
C LEU A 224 7.86 0.03 17.08
N PRO A 225 8.21 -0.82 16.09
CA PRO A 225 9.55 -0.86 15.51
C PRO A 225 9.98 0.44 14.81
N ASP A 226 9.03 1.25 14.36
CA ASP A 226 9.21 2.54 13.69
C ASP A 226 9.40 3.72 14.65
N GLY A 227 9.42 3.45 15.96
CA GLY A 227 9.49 4.46 17.01
C GLY A 227 8.14 4.98 17.48
N GLY A 228 7.05 4.58 16.82
CA GLY A 228 5.68 4.88 17.23
C GLY A 228 5.26 4.12 18.48
N ARG A 229 3.99 4.26 18.87
CA ARG A 229 3.38 3.61 20.03
C ARG A 229 2.00 3.06 19.67
N MET A 230 1.69 1.89 20.18
CA MET A 230 0.34 1.36 20.19
C MET A 230 -0.23 1.45 21.60
N LEU A 231 -1.33 2.18 21.74
CA LEU A 231 -2.09 2.27 22.98
C LEU A 231 -3.29 1.33 22.88
N SER A 232 -3.55 0.57 23.91
CA SER A 232 -4.75 -0.26 23.99
C SER A 232 -5.53 0.00 25.29
N TYR A 233 -6.85 0.07 25.15
CA TYR A 233 -7.83 0.29 26.22
C TYR A 233 -8.77 -0.90 26.26
N THR A 234 -8.46 -1.86 27.11
CA THR A 234 -9.21 -3.13 27.22
C THR A 234 -10.23 -3.04 28.33
N PRO A 235 -11.54 -3.25 28.08
CA PRO A 235 -12.54 -3.35 29.13
C PRO A 235 -12.23 -4.53 30.07
N VAL A 236 -12.06 -4.25 31.35
CA VAL A 236 -11.75 -5.27 32.39
C VAL A 236 -12.72 -5.21 33.56
N THR A 237 -13.83 -4.52 33.42
CA THR A 237 -14.84 -4.31 34.46
C THR A 237 -15.28 -5.61 35.13
N GLU A 238 -15.64 -6.61 34.35
CA GLU A 238 -16.07 -7.92 34.87
C GLU A 238 -14.92 -8.65 35.57
N LEU A 239 -13.70 -8.54 35.08
CA LEU A 239 -12.53 -9.16 35.66
C LEU A 239 -12.22 -8.57 37.04
N VAL A 240 -12.30 -7.24 37.17
CA VAL A 240 -12.06 -6.52 38.42
C VAL A 240 -13.15 -6.86 39.43
N ARG A 241 -14.44 -6.80 39.08
CA ARG A 241 -15.56 -7.16 39.93
C ARG A 241 -15.47 -8.60 40.45
N HIS A 242 -14.96 -9.52 39.61
CA HIS A 242 -14.78 -10.91 40.03
C HIS A 242 -13.55 -11.15 40.90
N THR A 243 -12.56 -10.27 40.87
CA THR A 243 -11.36 -10.35 41.70
C THR A 243 -11.64 -9.88 43.14
N ASP A 244 -12.60 -8.97 43.30
CA ASP A 244 -13.04 -8.46 44.59
C ASP A 244 -13.99 -9.46 45.33
N ASP A 245 -14.49 -10.51 44.65
CA ASP A 245 -15.23 -11.61 45.28
C ASP A 245 -14.26 -12.77 45.63
N PRO A 246 -13.88 -12.95 46.89
CA PRO A 246 -12.86 -13.94 47.32
C PRO A 246 -13.22 -15.37 46.93
N ALA A 247 -14.50 -15.73 46.90
CA ALA A 247 -14.96 -17.07 46.54
C ALA A 247 -14.77 -17.39 45.06
N ARG A 248 -14.82 -16.38 44.18
CA ARG A 248 -14.62 -16.52 42.74
C ARG A 248 -13.14 -16.32 42.31
N ALA A 249 -12.37 -15.52 43.04
CA ALA A 249 -10.95 -15.33 42.81
C ALA A 249 -10.16 -16.64 42.86
N GLU A 250 -10.50 -17.55 43.74
CA GLU A 250 -9.90 -18.90 43.83
C GLU A 250 -10.25 -19.76 42.63
N HIS A 251 -11.48 -19.70 42.14
CA HIS A 251 -11.91 -20.47 40.97
C HIS A 251 -11.17 -20.02 39.70
N PHE A 252 -10.97 -18.71 39.48
CA PHE A 252 -10.21 -18.18 38.36
C PHE A 252 -8.71 -18.46 38.46
N ARG A 253 -8.11 -18.43 39.65
CA ARG A 253 -6.72 -18.86 39.86
C ARG A 253 -6.55 -20.35 39.54
N ALA A 254 -7.50 -21.20 39.90
CA ALA A 254 -7.49 -22.63 39.62
C ALA A 254 -7.65 -22.91 38.09
N MET A 255 -8.52 -22.19 37.40
CA MET A 255 -8.64 -22.31 35.94
C MET A 255 -7.40 -21.82 35.18
N ARG A 256 -6.77 -20.74 35.64
CA ARG A 256 -5.54 -20.22 35.04
C ARG A 256 -4.37 -21.16 35.21
N SER A 257 -4.24 -21.79 36.37
CA SER A 257 -3.22 -22.81 36.60
C SER A 257 -3.43 -24.07 35.77
N LYS A 258 -4.67 -24.51 35.57
CA LYS A 258 -5.01 -25.63 34.67
C LYS A 258 -4.71 -25.33 33.19
N ARG A 259 -4.95 -24.12 32.73
CA ARG A 259 -4.64 -23.72 31.33
C ARG A 259 -3.14 -23.61 31.05
N LEU A 260 -2.33 -23.23 32.04
CA LEU A 260 -0.88 -23.13 31.88
C LEU A 260 -0.17 -24.51 31.99
N LEU A 261 -0.81 -25.50 32.58
CA LEU A 261 -0.23 -26.85 32.77
C LEU A 261 -0.72 -27.88 31.71
N GLY A 262 -1.79 -27.57 30.97
CA GLY A 262 -2.45 -28.54 30.09
C GLY A 262 -1.67 -29.03 28.87
N PRO A 263 -0.90 -28.21 28.14
CA PRO A 263 -0.23 -28.68 26.91
C PRO A 263 1.19 -29.23 27.12
N PHE A 264 1.84 -29.01 28.29
CA PHE A 264 3.23 -29.40 28.50
C PHE A 264 3.45 -30.69 29.28
N GLN A 265 2.42 -31.26 29.92
CA GLN A 265 2.54 -32.56 30.62
C GLN A 265 2.43 -33.78 29.71
N SER A 266 1.84 -33.66 28.53
CA SER A 266 1.73 -34.76 27.57
C SER A 266 3.02 -35.06 26.79
N LEU A 267 4.02 -34.17 26.84
CA LEU A 267 5.31 -34.36 26.14
C LEU A 267 6.40 -35.03 27.00
N ARG A 268 6.20 -35.15 28.33
CA ARG A 268 7.14 -35.83 29.26
C ARG A 268 6.82 -37.28 29.57
N ALA A 269 5.67 -37.78 29.12
CA ALA A 269 5.27 -39.18 29.33
C ALA A 269 5.53 -40.09 28.14
N ALA A 270 6.28 -39.62 27.13
CA ALA A 270 6.61 -40.35 25.90
C ALA A 270 8.14 -40.49 25.68
N GLU A 271 8.97 -40.40 26.77
CA GLU A 271 10.36 -40.89 26.79
C GLU A 271 10.54 -42.05 27.72
#